data_24b8f6504e065863c1c358235d1bf788
#
_entry.id   24b8f6504e065863c1c358235d1bf788
#
_cell.length_a   1.000
_cell.length_b   1.000
_cell.length_c   1.000
_cell.angle_alpha   90.00
_cell.angle_beta   90.00
_cell.angle_gamma   90.00
#
_symmetry.space_group_name_H-M   'P 1'
#
loop_
_entity.id
_entity.type
_entity.pdbx_description
1 polymer ?
#
loop_
_entity_poly.entity_id
_entity_poly.type
_entity_poly.pdbx_seq_one_letter_code
_entity_poly.pdbx_strand_id
1 'polypeptide(L)'
;MTKLKQTNGFTLIEGMIAAAIVAVGLLALSGMQANSLGRNVDAKDLTTVTNLAADMVERIEFNRKRVKAYHGINSTNVATKPPTSELMARGDYEQWTALLASSGLSAVTGTVNVTLQDTDPTLNATSLGRRQVAVAVSWSAATQGAGTRIRTVSLTTVVTPE
;
A
#
# COMPACT_ATOMS: atom_id res chain seq x y z
N MET A 1 -5.37 -2.57 -78.21
CA MET A 1 -6.54 -2.09 -77.40
C MET A 1 -6.25 -2.32 -75.96
N THR A 2 -5.82 -1.28 -75.25
CA THR A 2 -5.52 -1.32 -73.81
C THR A 2 -6.82 -1.11 -73.04
N LYS A 3 -7.28 -2.13 -72.28
CA LYS A 3 -8.44 -2.01 -71.37
C LYS A 3 -8.06 -1.08 -70.22
N LEU A 4 -8.70 0.07 -70.17
CA LEU A 4 -8.64 0.97 -69.01
C LEU A 4 -9.30 0.27 -67.83
N LYS A 5 -8.48 0.04 -66.77
CA LYS A 5 -8.92 -0.53 -65.51
C LYS A 5 -9.77 0.55 -64.79
N GLN A 6 -11.09 0.35 -64.69
CA GLN A 6 -11.92 1.22 -63.88
C GLN A 6 -11.48 1.13 -62.42
N THR A 7 -10.97 2.21 -61.89
CA THR A 7 -10.75 2.38 -60.44
C THR A 7 -12.06 2.85 -59.83
N ASN A 8 -12.72 1.99 -59.08
CA ASN A 8 -13.89 2.39 -58.27
C ASN A 8 -13.44 3.41 -57.23
N GLY A 9 -14.01 4.61 -57.30
CA GLY A 9 -13.79 5.67 -56.31
C GLY A 9 -14.46 5.30 -54.96
N PHE A 10 -13.85 5.77 -53.88
CA PHE A 10 -14.38 5.62 -52.52
C PHE A 10 -15.73 6.40 -52.40
N THR A 11 -16.76 5.77 -51.94
CA THR A 11 -18.06 6.44 -51.75
C THR A 11 -18.08 7.27 -50.43
N LEU A 12 -18.81 8.35 -50.42
CA LEU A 12 -18.93 9.23 -49.24
C LEU A 12 -19.46 8.44 -48.01
N ILE A 13 -20.38 7.49 -48.23
CA ILE A 13 -20.95 6.66 -47.17
C ILE A 13 -19.92 5.70 -46.60
N GLU A 14 -19.02 5.17 -47.41
CA GLU A 14 -17.95 4.28 -46.97
C GLU A 14 -16.94 5.04 -46.10
N GLY A 15 -16.63 6.30 -46.41
CA GLY A 15 -15.86 7.20 -45.58
C GLY A 15 -16.53 7.49 -44.23
N MET A 16 -17.86 7.71 -44.24
CA MET A 16 -18.61 7.94 -43.00
C MET A 16 -18.63 6.70 -42.09
N ILE A 17 -18.82 5.51 -42.66
CA ILE A 17 -18.80 4.24 -41.91
C ILE A 17 -17.40 3.97 -41.34
N ALA A 18 -16.36 4.17 -42.13
CA ALA A 18 -14.98 4.02 -41.66
C ALA A 18 -14.67 4.99 -40.52
N ALA A 19 -15.04 6.24 -40.63
CA ALA A 19 -14.87 7.23 -39.56
C ALA A 19 -15.64 6.86 -38.28
N ALA A 20 -16.86 6.34 -38.40
CA ALA A 20 -17.64 5.86 -37.25
C ALA A 20 -16.98 4.69 -36.53
N ILE A 21 -16.46 3.71 -37.27
CA ILE A 21 -15.73 2.55 -36.71
C ILE A 21 -14.47 3.02 -36.00
N VAL A 22 -13.70 3.94 -36.59
CA VAL A 22 -12.49 4.49 -35.97
C VAL A 22 -12.84 5.26 -34.70
N ALA A 23 -13.91 6.06 -34.70
CA ALA A 23 -14.34 6.80 -33.52
C ALA A 23 -14.69 5.88 -32.36
N VAL A 24 -15.44 4.79 -32.61
CA VAL A 24 -15.77 3.78 -31.58
C VAL A 24 -14.49 3.08 -31.08
N GLY A 25 -13.57 2.75 -31.95
CA GLY A 25 -12.28 2.14 -31.58
C GLY A 25 -11.43 3.04 -30.68
N LEU A 26 -11.39 4.35 -30.99
CA LEU A 26 -10.66 5.34 -30.17
C LEU A 26 -11.31 5.53 -28.78
N LEU A 27 -12.63 5.53 -28.70
CA LEU A 27 -13.35 5.59 -27.41
C LEU A 27 -13.07 4.36 -26.54
N ALA A 28 -13.06 3.17 -27.14
CA ALA A 28 -12.72 1.94 -26.43
C ALA A 28 -11.28 1.96 -25.90
N LEU A 29 -10.32 2.40 -26.71
CA LEU A 29 -8.90 2.57 -26.31
C LEU A 29 -8.75 3.58 -25.18
N SER A 30 -9.44 4.70 -25.21
CA SER A 30 -9.43 5.72 -24.16
C SER A 30 -9.94 5.15 -22.82
N GLY A 31 -11.01 4.34 -22.87
CA GLY A 31 -11.53 3.64 -21.67
C GLY A 31 -10.55 2.65 -21.08
N MET A 32 -9.84 1.88 -21.93
CA MET A 32 -8.80 0.95 -21.47
C MET A 32 -7.61 1.68 -20.85
N GLN A 33 -7.18 2.81 -21.41
CA GLN A 33 -6.08 3.61 -20.87
C GLN A 33 -6.43 4.18 -19.48
N ALA A 34 -7.62 4.72 -19.31
CA ALA A 34 -8.08 5.24 -18.01
C ALA A 34 -8.09 4.16 -16.92
N ASN A 35 -8.55 2.96 -17.26
CA ASN A 35 -8.56 1.82 -16.33
C ASN A 35 -7.13 1.34 -16.00
N SER A 36 -6.24 1.30 -16.98
CA SER A 36 -4.83 0.93 -16.78
C SER A 36 -4.10 1.92 -15.87
N LEU A 37 -4.31 3.22 -16.05
CA LEU A 37 -3.73 4.25 -15.19
C LEU A 37 -4.19 4.12 -13.74
N GLY A 38 -5.48 3.87 -13.50
CA GLY A 38 -6.00 3.63 -12.16
C GLY A 38 -5.35 2.44 -11.46
N ARG A 39 -5.16 1.33 -12.18
CA ARG A 39 -4.49 0.12 -11.64
C ARG A 39 -3.01 0.37 -11.33
N ASN A 40 -2.33 1.18 -12.13
CA ASN A 40 -0.92 1.52 -11.89
C ASN A 40 -0.74 2.37 -10.62
N VAL A 41 -1.66 3.32 -10.37
CA VAL A 41 -1.66 4.11 -9.12
C VAL A 41 -1.88 3.20 -7.92
N ASP A 42 -2.87 2.31 -7.97
CA ASP A 42 -3.14 1.33 -6.91
C ASP A 42 -1.93 0.43 -6.62
N ALA A 43 -1.22 -0.03 -7.64
CA ALA A 43 -0.03 -0.87 -7.50
C ALA A 43 1.14 -0.10 -6.86
N LYS A 44 1.32 1.16 -7.25
CA LYS A 44 2.32 2.05 -6.65
C LYS A 44 2.04 2.29 -5.17
N ASP A 45 0.80 2.61 -4.82
CA ASP A 45 0.39 2.85 -3.44
C ASP A 45 0.62 1.62 -2.58
N LEU A 46 0.23 0.43 -3.09
CA LEU A 46 0.45 -0.84 -2.40
C LEU A 46 1.94 -1.10 -2.13
N THR A 47 2.80 -0.86 -3.12
CA THR A 47 4.25 -1.01 -2.96
C THR A 47 4.80 -0.03 -1.92
N THR A 48 4.38 1.23 -1.98
CA THR A 48 4.79 2.26 -1.01
C THR A 48 4.40 1.87 0.41
N VAL A 49 3.16 1.44 0.62
CA VAL A 49 2.65 1.02 1.93
C VAL A 49 3.36 -0.21 2.46
N THR A 50 3.63 -1.19 1.58
CA THR A 50 4.37 -2.40 1.96
C THR A 50 5.79 -2.05 2.42
N ASN A 51 6.46 -1.15 1.72
CA ASN A 51 7.81 -0.71 2.09
C ASN A 51 7.79 0.06 3.42
N LEU A 52 6.79 0.92 3.66
CA LEU A 52 6.64 1.64 4.93
C LEU A 52 6.38 0.70 6.11
N ALA A 53 5.60 -0.35 5.90
CA ALA A 53 5.37 -1.36 6.92
C ALA A 53 6.62 -2.21 7.18
N ALA A 54 7.35 -2.59 6.13
CA ALA A 54 8.61 -3.34 6.23
C ALA A 54 9.69 -2.52 6.96
N ASP A 55 9.86 -1.24 6.65
CA ASP A 55 10.79 -0.33 7.33
C ASP A 55 10.57 -0.34 8.86
N MET A 56 9.31 -0.29 9.30
CA MET A 56 9.02 -0.33 10.74
C MET A 56 9.29 -1.71 11.34
N VAL A 57 9.02 -2.79 10.63
CA VAL A 57 9.37 -4.16 11.07
C VAL A 57 10.88 -4.29 11.27
N GLU A 58 11.68 -3.83 10.31
CA GLU A 58 13.14 -3.88 10.37
C GLU A 58 13.70 -3.06 11.56
N ARG A 59 13.15 -1.87 11.82
CA ARG A 59 13.50 -1.05 12.99
C ARG A 59 13.22 -1.77 14.30
N ILE A 60 12.09 -2.42 14.40
CA ILE A 60 11.69 -3.20 15.59
C ILE A 60 12.63 -4.41 15.76
N GLU A 61 12.97 -5.11 14.68
CA GLU A 61 13.91 -6.23 14.72
C GLU A 61 15.31 -5.80 15.15
N PHE A 62 15.76 -4.64 14.69
CA PHE A 62 17.03 -4.06 15.13
C PHE A 62 17.03 -3.73 16.63
N ASN A 63 15.89 -3.27 17.17
CA ASN A 63 15.71 -2.96 18.59
C ASN A 63 14.97 -4.07 19.36
N ARG A 64 15.16 -5.36 18.98
CA ARG A 64 14.39 -6.50 19.50
C ARG A 64 14.39 -6.62 21.01
N LYS A 65 15.45 -6.22 21.71
CA LYS A 65 15.53 -6.21 23.18
C LYS A 65 14.47 -5.32 23.83
N ARG A 66 14.03 -4.30 23.13
CA ARG A 66 13.04 -3.32 23.58
C ARG A 66 11.73 -3.37 22.78
N VAL A 67 11.43 -4.53 22.16
CA VAL A 67 10.24 -4.70 21.30
C VAL A 67 8.94 -4.26 21.97
N LYS A 68 8.82 -4.39 23.30
CA LYS A 68 7.64 -3.93 24.07
C LYS A 68 7.38 -2.43 23.94
N ALA A 69 8.43 -1.63 23.73
CA ALA A 69 8.33 -0.18 23.62
C ALA A 69 7.55 0.27 22.37
N TYR A 70 7.37 -0.61 21.40
CA TYR A 70 6.63 -0.34 20.17
C TYR A 70 5.14 -0.71 20.27
N HIS A 71 4.72 -1.34 21.39
CA HIS A 71 3.33 -1.75 21.54
C HIS A 71 2.38 -0.55 21.60
N GLY A 72 1.32 -0.61 20.81
CA GLY A 72 0.26 0.40 20.82
C GLY A 72 0.60 1.68 20.05
N ILE A 73 1.73 1.72 19.32
CA ILE A 73 2.04 2.88 18.47
C ILE A 73 0.92 3.10 17.44
N ASN A 74 0.50 4.36 17.34
CA ASN A 74 -0.38 4.86 16.28
C ASN A 74 0.17 6.19 15.76
N SER A 75 0.52 6.26 14.50
CA SER A 75 1.17 7.43 13.87
C SER A 75 0.34 8.71 13.91
N THR A 76 -0.99 8.60 14.03
CA THR A 76 -1.90 9.74 14.10
C THR A 76 -2.23 10.17 15.54
N ASN A 77 -1.74 9.42 16.53
CA ASN A 77 -1.99 9.71 17.95
C ASN A 77 -0.67 9.92 18.71
N VAL A 78 -0.33 11.17 18.97
CA VAL A 78 0.90 11.55 19.69
C VAL A 78 0.97 10.95 21.10
N ALA A 79 -0.16 10.65 21.74
CA ALA A 79 -0.18 10.03 23.06
C ALA A 79 0.39 8.61 23.08
N THR A 80 0.48 7.96 21.91
CA THR A 80 1.06 6.61 21.76
C THR A 80 2.57 6.62 21.48
N LYS A 81 3.18 7.81 21.45
CA LYS A 81 4.62 7.97 21.24
C LYS A 81 5.39 7.33 22.41
N PRO A 82 6.40 6.48 22.13
CA PRO A 82 7.22 5.87 23.17
C PRO A 82 7.82 6.90 24.14
N PRO A 83 7.98 6.56 25.42
CA PRO A 83 8.50 7.47 26.44
C PRO A 83 9.97 7.85 26.17
N THR A 84 10.43 8.91 26.82
CA THR A 84 11.82 9.42 26.67
C THR A 84 12.88 8.44 27.19
N SER A 85 12.51 7.46 28.02
CA SER A 85 13.39 6.36 28.45
C SER A 85 13.68 5.34 27.32
N GLU A 86 12.86 5.30 26.27
CA GLU A 86 12.99 4.40 25.12
C GLU A 86 13.42 5.19 23.88
N LEU A 87 14.64 5.74 23.92
CA LEU A 87 15.13 6.70 22.92
C LEU A 87 15.05 6.18 21.48
N MET A 88 15.43 4.90 21.25
CA MET A 88 15.40 4.32 19.91
C MET A 88 13.96 4.18 19.40
N ALA A 89 13.09 3.55 20.17
CA ALA A 89 11.69 3.38 19.79
C ALA A 89 10.97 4.74 19.56
N ARG A 90 11.35 5.75 20.35
CA ARG A 90 10.84 7.13 20.20
C ARG A 90 11.33 7.78 18.92
N GLY A 91 12.62 7.62 18.58
CA GLY A 91 13.19 8.12 17.33
C GLY A 91 12.59 7.42 16.11
N ASP A 92 12.39 6.11 16.19
CA ASP A 92 11.74 5.32 15.15
C ASP A 92 10.30 5.78 14.90
N TYR A 93 9.54 6.03 15.98
CA TYR A 93 8.20 6.61 15.87
C TYR A 93 8.20 7.94 15.13
N GLU A 94 9.12 8.86 15.48
CA GLU A 94 9.19 10.19 14.86
C GLU A 94 9.54 10.10 13.37
N GLN A 95 10.55 9.31 13.03
CA GLN A 95 10.98 9.12 11.65
C GLN A 95 9.90 8.42 10.82
N TRP A 96 9.31 7.34 11.35
CA TRP A 96 8.28 6.60 10.64
C TRP A 96 7.02 7.44 10.42
N THR A 97 6.59 8.21 11.40
CA THR A 97 5.46 9.13 11.26
C THR A 97 5.74 10.20 10.19
N ALA A 98 6.98 10.71 10.11
CA ALA A 98 7.39 11.63 9.06
C ALA A 98 7.39 10.97 7.67
N LEU A 99 7.85 9.72 7.54
CA LEU A 99 7.83 8.96 6.30
C LEU A 99 6.39 8.70 5.84
N LEU A 100 5.49 8.30 6.75
CA LEU A 100 4.07 8.15 6.45
C LEU A 100 3.46 9.45 5.94
N ALA A 101 3.72 10.58 6.61
CA ALA A 101 3.21 11.89 6.21
C ALA A 101 3.74 12.36 4.85
N SER A 102 4.97 12.02 4.49
CA SER A 102 5.61 12.39 3.22
C SER A 102 5.32 11.40 2.08
N SER A 103 4.62 10.30 2.33
CA SER A 103 4.36 9.23 1.35
C SER A 103 3.49 9.64 0.16
N GLY A 104 2.76 10.76 0.27
CA GLY A 104 1.76 11.19 -0.72
C GLY A 104 0.43 10.44 -0.66
N LEU A 105 0.27 9.52 0.30
CA LEU A 105 -0.97 8.76 0.48
C LEU A 105 -2.01 9.58 1.27
N SER A 106 -3.28 9.44 0.90
CA SER A 106 -4.37 10.13 1.60
C SER A 106 -4.76 9.40 2.89
N ALA A 107 -4.94 10.14 3.98
CA ALA A 107 -5.38 9.64 5.29
C ALA A 107 -4.58 8.41 5.77
N VAL A 108 -3.25 8.45 5.56
CA VAL A 108 -2.37 7.35 5.94
C VAL A 108 -2.27 7.25 7.47
N THR A 109 -2.37 6.03 7.98
CA THR A 109 -2.23 5.71 9.41
C THR A 109 -1.40 4.46 9.55
N GLY A 110 -0.38 4.51 10.39
CA GLY A 110 0.43 3.37 10.76
C GLY A 110 0.19 2.95 12.20
N THR A 111 0.07 1.66 12.45
CA THR A 111 -0.10 1.10 13.79
C THR A 111 0.84 -0.07 14.03
N VAL A 112 1.30 -0.22 15.26
CA VAL A 112 2.12 -1.35 15.70
C VAL A 112 1.46 -2.02 16.90
N ASN A 113 1.29 -3.33 16.82
CA ASN A 113 0.81 -4.13 17.93
C ASN A 113 1.82 -5.25 18.25
N VAL A 114 2.16 -5.37 19.53
CA VAL A 114 3.11 -6.39 20.03
C VAL A 114 2.40 -7.26 21.05
N THR A 115 2.27 -8.54 20.75
CA THR A 115 1.63 -9.52 21.63
C THR A 115 2.60 -10.61 22.05
N LEU A 116 2.50 -11.09 23.29
CA LEU A 116 3.28 -12.21 23.77
C LEU A 116 2.72 -13.50 23.12
N GLN A 117 3.60 -14.31 22.53
CA GLN A 117 3.22 -15.59 21.93
C GLN A 117 3.35 -16.77 22.90
N ASP A 118 4.28 -16.72 23.83
CA ASP A 118 4.51 -17.78 24.80
C ASP A 118 3.57 -17.62 25.99
N THR A 119 2.31 -18.00 25.78
CA THR A 119 1.24 -17.84 26.79
C THR A 119 0.83 -19.15 27.48
N ASP A 120 1.52 -20.26 27.28
CA ASP A 120 1.15 -21.52 27.92
C ASP A 120 1.61 -21.56 29.38
N PRO A 121 0.70 -21.37 30.35
CA PRO A 121 1.04 -21.39 31.78
C PRO A 121 1.32 -22.81 32.32
N THR A 122 1.04 -23.86 31.54
CA THR A 122 1.16 -25.25 31.99
C THR A 122 2.54 -25.84 31.76
N LEU A 123 3.33 -25.25 30.88
CA LEU A 123 4.71 -25.67 30.63
C LEU A 123 5.63 -24.85 31.51
N ASN A 124 6.22 -25.47 32.52
CA ASN A 124 7.38 -24.95 33.30
C ASN A 124 8.63 -24.72 32.40
N ALA A 125 8.47 -24.64 31.11
CA ALA A 125 9.54 -24.32 30.19
C ALA A 125 9.88 -22.83 30.28
N THR A 126 11.18 -22.55 30.30
CA THR A 126 11.70 -21.18 30.25
C THR A 126 11.11 -20.48 29.02
N SER A 127 10.21 -19.54 29.24
CA SER A 127 9.62 -18.77 28.14
C SER A 127 10.73 -18.03 27.39
N LEU A 128 10.82 -18.25 26.09
CA LEU A 128 11.76 -17.53 25.23
C LEU A 128 11.34 -16.06 25.06
N GLY A 129 10.17 -15.69 25.61
CA GLY A 129 9.65 -14.34 25.52
C GLY A 129 9.29 -13.90 24.10
N ARG A 130 9.05 -14.87 23.19
CA ARG A 130 8.70 -14.61 21.80
C ARG A 130 7.50 -13.69 21.71
N ARG A 131 7.60 -12.68 20.85
CA ARG A 131 6.56 -11.72 20.63
C ARG A 131 6.19 -11.65 19.16
N GLN A 132 4.90 -11.70 18.91
CA GLN A 132 4.37 -11.38 17.61
C GLN A 132 4.28 -9.87 17.49
N VAL A 133 4.86 -9.34 16.43
CA VAL A 133 4.78 -7.93 16.04
C VAL A 133 3.93 -7.85 14.78
N ALA A 134 2.85 -7.10 14.85
CA ALA A 134 2.00 -6.78 13.70
C ALA A 134 2.12 -5.29 13.40
N VAL A 135 2.63 -4.94 12.24
CA VAL A 135 2.69 -3.58 11.72
C VAL A 135 1.64 -3.44 10.63
N ALA A 136 0.71 -2.53 10.80
CA ALA A 136 -0.32 -2.28 9.81
C ALA A 136 -0.28 -0.82 9.34
N VAL A 137 -0.38 -0.62 8.03
CA VAL A 137 -0.51 0.70 7.41
C VAL A 137 -1.80 0.75 6.62
N SER A 138 -2.65 1.71 6.95
CA SER A 138 -3.94 1.96 6.29
C SER A 138 -3.90 3.29 5.54
N TRP A 139 -4.56 3.35 4.40
CA TRP A 139 -4.69 4.58 3.61
C TRP A 139 -6.03 4.63 2.88
N SER A 140 -6.42 5.82 2.45
CA SER A 140 -7.62 6.03 1.64
C SER A 140 -7.26 5.98 0.16
N ALA A 141 -7.81 5.02 -0.56
CA ALA A 141 -7.66 4.89 -2.01
C ALA A 141 -8.93 5.33 -2.72
N ALA A 142 -8.79 6.04 -3.85
CA ALA A 142 -9.90 6.40 -4.71
C ALA A 142 -10.48 5.15 -5.37
N THR A 143 -11.81 5.06 -5.41
CA THR A 143 -12.50 3.97 -6.12
C THR A 143 -13.18 4.56 -7.35
N GLN A 144 -12.99 3.96 -8.53
CA GLN A 144 -13.67 4.40 -9.75
C GLN A 144 -15.19 4.40 -9.52
N GLY A 145 -15.79 5.60 -9.56
CA GLY A 145 -17.25 5.79 -9.51
C GLY A 145 -17.91 5.72 -8.12
N ALA A 146 -17.19 5.45 -7.03
CA ALA A 146 -17.82 5.18 -5.72
C ALA A 146 -17.14 5.85 -4.49
N GLY A 147 -16.36 6.91 -4.67
CA GLY A 147 -15.74 7.63 -3.55
C GLY A 147 -14.39 7.04 -3.09
N THR A 148 -14.12 7.07 -1.79
CA THR A 148 -12.87 6.59 -1.20
C THR A 148 -13.08 5.31 -0.39
N ARG A 149 -12.11 4.40 -0.46
CA ARG A 149 -12.10 3.15 0.29
C ARG A 149 -10.82 3.06 1.13
N ILE A 150 -10.95 2.70 2.39
CA ILE A 150 -9.80 2.41 3.26
C ILE A 150 -9.23 1.05 2.85
N ARG A 151 -7.94 1.02 2.61
CA ARG A 151 -7.14 -0.20 2.40
C ARG A 151 -6.11 -0.32 3.50
N THR A 152 -5.74 -1.56 3.83
CA THR A 152 -4.76 -1.87 4.88
C THR A 152 -3.82 -2.96 4.39
N VAL A 153 -2.53 -2.75 4.65
CA VAL A 153 -1.50 -3.80 4.57
C VAL A 153 -1.03 -4.08 5.97
N SER A 154 -0.93 -5.35 6.35
CA SER A 154 -0.40 -5.78 7.64
C SER A 154 0.74 -6.78 7.41
N LEU A 155 1.89 -6.49 7.99
CA LEU A 155 3.04 -7.40 8.08
C LEU A 155 3.14 -7.92 9.49
N THR A 156 3.36 -9.22 9.62
CA THR A 156 3.49 -9.88 10.92
C THR A 156 4.79 -10.65 10.98
N THR A 157 5.57 -10.44 12.03
CA THR A 157 6.82 -11.16 12.30
C THR A 157 6.84 -11.64 13.75
N VAL A 158 7.72 -12.59 14.06
CA VAL A 158 7.96 -13.05 15.43
C VAL A 158 9.37 -12.67 15.85
N VAL A 159 9.46 -11.93 16.94
CA VAL A 159 10.72 -11.43 17.48
C VAL A 159 11.00 -12.11 18.83
N THR A 160 12.21 -12.59 18.99
CA THR A 160 12.72 -13.13 20.26
C THR A 160 13.65 -12.09 20.87
N PRO A 161 13.28 -11.46 22.00
CA PRO A 161 14.19 -10.60 22.73
C PRO A 161 15.28 -11.49 23.37
N GLU A 162 16.52 -11.25 23.01
CA GLU A 162 17.71 -11.85 23.64
C GLU A 162 18.24 -10.96 24.77
#